data_b0c8ca8d7b19e846438cb2693e63f4a9
#
_entry.id   b0c8ca8d7b19e846438cb2693e63f4a9
#
_cell.length_a   1.000
_cell.length_b   1.000
_cell.length_c   1.000
_cell.angle_alpha   90.00
_cell.angle_beta   90.00
_cell.angle_gamma   90.00
#
_symmetry.space_group_name_H-M   'P 1'
#
loop_
_entity.id
_entity.type
_entity.pdbx_description
1 polymer ?
#
loop_
_entity_poly.entity_id
_entity_poly.type
_entity_poly.pdbx_seq_one_letter_code
_entity_poly.pdbx_strand_id
1 'polypeptide(L)'
;MKKRNAMKNETSSVRWPGFVRAALSVNKITIGAVALLLGGGLGALAAESGNDNRAPEVPDEIAVEAGNKVHFHGFGVGFQVYTWNGTDWGSAVPDAVLFGGENGVVALHSAGPTWESNSGSKVVGELPPKSVIMDTNAIPWLLLKADPDRTGGHGIFAGTTFIHRVNTTGGKAPLVNGTFVGQIARVPYTADYFFYRHAND
;
A
#
# COMPACT_ATOMS: atom_id res chain seq x y z
N MET A 1 42.86 53.77 3.61
CA MET A 1 43.13 52.86 2.47
C MET A 1 42.86 51.42 2.89
N LYS A 2 41.72 50.86 2.47
CA LYS A 2 41.35 49.44 2.73
C LYS A 2 41.20 48.76 1.37
N LYS A 3 42.11 47.83 1.04
CA LYS A 3 42.05 47.00 -0.16
C LYS A 3 40.94 45.98 -0.06
N ARG A 4 40.00 45.95 -1.04
CA ARG A 4 39.02 44.93 -1.25
C ARG A 4 39.65 43.78 -2.02
N ASN A 5 39.68 42.57 -1.44
CA ASN A 5 40.01 41.34 -2.14
C ASN A 5 38.76 40.82 -2.85
N ALA A 6 38.82 40.69 -4.17
CA ALA A 6 37.82 40.05 -4.98
C ALA A 6 38.03 38.53 -4.95
N MET A 7 37.05 37.77 -4.45
CA MET A 7 37.01 36.31 -4.60
C MET A 7 36.59 35.97 -6.03
N LYS A 8 37.47 35.26 -6.74
CA LYS A 8 37.15 34.63 -8.05
C LYS A 8 36.33 33.34 -7.76
N ASN A 9 35.13 33.27 -8.32
CA ASN A 9 34.36 32.04 -8.43
C ASN A 9 34.93 31.21 -9.59
N GLU A 10 35.53 30.07 -9.26
CA GLU A 10 35.84 29.05 -10.24
C GLU A 10 34.65 28.07 -10.34
N THR A 11 33.95 28.11 -11.46
CA THR A 11 32.92 27.11 -11.82
C THR A 11 33.60 25.89 -12.39
N SER A 12 33.66 24.83 -11.59
CA SER A 12 34.11 23.51 -12.02
C SER A 12 33.02 22.87 -12.88
N SER A 13 33.26 22.76 -14.18
CA SER A 13 32.39 22.01 -15.11
C SER A 13 32.70 20.53 -15.04
N VAL A 14 31.81 19.74 -14.45
CA VAL A 14 31.85 18.26 -14.49
C VAL A 14 31.40 17.79 -15.88
N ARG A 15 32.34 17.27 -16.68
CA ARG A 15 32.04 16.58 -17.95
C ARG A 15 31.62 15.14 -17.66
N TRP A 16 30.40 14.78 -18.09
CA TRP A 16 29.94 13.38 -18.13
C TRP A 16 30.44 12.68 -19.40
N PRO A 17 30.90 11.42 -19.30
CA PRO A 17 31.31 10.66 -20.48
C PRO A 17 30.09 10.25 -21.31
N GLY A 18 30.23 10.41 -22.63
CA GLY A 18 29.19 10.16 -23.62
C GLY A 18 28.71 8.70 -23.65
N PHE A 19 27.39 8.54 -23.70
CA PHE A 19 26.77 7.25 -24.00
C PHE A 19 26.92 6.90 -25.47
N VAL A 20 27.66 5.81 -25.74
CA VAL A 20 27.74 5.20 -27.07
C VAL A 20 26.43 4.48 -27.35
N ARG A 21 25.69 4.94 -28.36
CA ARG A 21 24.52 4.23 -28.89
C ARG A 21 25.01 3.02 -29.69
N ALA A 22 24.82 1.81 -29.14
CA ALA A 22 24.91 0.58 -29.92
C ALA A 22 23.62 0.36 -30.67
N ALA A 23 23.69 0.41 -32.01
CA ALA A 23 22.59 0.02 -32.90
C ALA A 23 22.50 -1.50 -32.94
N LEU A 24 21.43 -2.08 -32.38
CA LEU A 24 21.10 -3.49 -32.51
C LEU A 24 20.29 -3.72 -33.78
N SER A 25 20.94 -4.41 -34.73
CA SER A 25 20.34 -4.92 -35.96
C SER A 25 19.32 -6.01 -35.64
N VAL A 26 18.08 -5.82 -36.10
CA VAL A 26 17.00 -6.80 -35.97
C VAL A 26 17.13 -7.84 -37.09
N ASN A 27 17.65 -9.01 -36.79
CA ASN A 27 17.55 -10.18 -37.68
C ASN A 27 16.19 -10.85 -37.47
N LYS A 28 15.41 -10.89 -38.55
CA LYS A 28 14.17 -11.68 -38.65
C LYS A 28 14.55 -13.17 -38.68
N ILE A 29 14.22 -13.89 -37.62
CA ILE A 29 14.21 -15.36 -37.61
C ILE A 29 12.74 -15.80 -37.54
N THR A 30 12.26 -16.33 -38.64
CA THR A 30 11.00 -17.08 -38.75
C THR A 30 11.29 -18.50 -38.24
N ILE A 31 10.70 -18.92 -37.14
CA ILE A 31 10.69 -20.33 -36.74
C ILE A 31 9.29 -20.70 -36.21
N GLY A 32 8.84 -21.79 -36.80
CA GLY A 32 7.63 -22.49 -36.74
C GLY A 32 7.02 -22.80 -35.38
N ALA A 33 5.74 -23.01 -35.44
CA ALA A 33 4.87 -23.50 -34.38
C ALA A 33 5.36 -24.86 -33.84
N VAL A 34 5.61 -24.90 -32.52
CA VAL A 34 5.53 -26.14 -31.76
C VAL A 34 4.56 -25.89 -30.63
N ALA A 35 3.37 -26.47 -30.78
CA ALA A 35 2.42 -26.59 -29.67
C ALA A 35 2.99 -27.58 -28.65
N LEU A 36 3.26 -27.11 -27.44
CA LEU A 36 3.44 -27.98 -26.29
C LEU A 36 2.43 -27.60 -25.22
N LEU A 37 1.32 -28.35 -25.22
CA LEU A 37 0.43 -28.47 -24.08
C LEU A 37 1.21 -29.15 -22.95
N LEU A 38 1.31 -28.51 -21.77
CA LEU A 38 1.28 -29.16 -20.45
C LEU A 38 1.64 -28.12 -19.37
N GLY A 39 0.78 -28.03 -18.38
CA GLY A 39 1.11 -27.39 -17.10
C GLY A 39 0.12 -26.29 -16.72
N GLY A 40 -0.96 -26.67 -16.04
CA GLY A 40 -1.83 -25.73 -15.34
C GLY A 40 -1.03 -24.96 -14.28
N GLY A 41 -0.55 -23.80 -14.64
CA GLY A 41 -0.14 -22.76 -13.70
C GLY A 41 -1.41 -21.98 -13.37
N LEU A 42 -1.88 -22.09 -12.13
CA LEU A 42 -2.76 -21.09 -11.53
C LEU A 42 -1.97 -19.76 -11.56
N GLY A 43 -2.10 -19.02 -12.66
CA GLY A 43 -1.70 -17.64 -12.72
C GLY A 43 -2.58 -16.91 -11.72
N ALA A 44 -2.02 -16.54 -10.58
CA ALA A 44 -2.63 -15.52 -9.76
C ALA A 44 -2.81 -14.30 -10.68
N LEU A 45 -4.07 -14.06 -11.09
CA LEU A 45 -4.43 -12.79 -11.71
C LEU A 45 -4.11 -11.73 -10.66
N ALA A 46 -3.04 -10.98 -10.90
CA ALA A 46 -2.79 -9.79 -10.11
C ALA A 46 -4.05 -8.93 -10.25
N ALA A 47 -4.77 -8.73 -9.16
CA ALA A 47 -5.93 -7.88 -9.15
C ALA A 47 -5.46 -6.47 -9.56
N GLU A 48 -6.01 -5.93 -10.63
CA GLU A 48 -5.72 -4.56 -11.05
C GLU A 48 -6.27 -3.63 -9.97
N SER A 49 -5.36 -2.93 -9.28
CA SER A 49 -5.74 -1.96 -8.27
C SER A 49 -6.38 -0.72 -8.91
N GLY A 50 -7.38 -0.15 -8.23
CA GLY A 50 -8.00 1.14 -8.59
C GLY A 50 -9.39 1.06 -9.22
N ASN A 51 -9.62 0.23 -10.24
CA ASN A 51 -10.93 0.10 -10.91
C ASN A 51 -11.61 -1.25 -10.67
N ASP A 52 -11.07 -2.09 -9.80
CA ASP A 52 -11.66 -3.38 -9.48
C ASP A 52 -12.76 -3.22 -8.41
N ASN A 53 -14.02 -3.28 -8.86
CA ASN A 53 -15.20 -3.17 -7.99
C ASN A 53 -15.63 -4.54 -7.45
N ARG A 54 -14.89 -5.60 -7.71
CA ARG A 54 -15.19 -6.94 -7.20
C ARG A 54 -14.77 -7.03 -5.74
N ALA A 55 -15.68 -7.53 -4.91
CA ALA A 55 -15.34 -7.84 -3.53
C ALA A 55 -14.33 -9.00 -3.48
N PRO A 56 -13.34 -8.97 -2.58
CA PRO A 56 -12.44 -10.09 -2.37
C PRO A 56 -13.19 -11.29 -1.79
N GLU A 57 -12.71 -12.51 -2.09
CA GLU A 57 -13.12 -13.69 -1.36
C GLU A 57 -12.49 -13.67 0.03
N VAL A 58 -13.31 -13.74 1.07
CA VAL A 58 -12.89 -13.66 2.46
C VAL A 58 -13.61 -14.69 3.31
N PRO A 59 -13.02 -15.13 4.44
CA PRO A 59 -13.72 -15.91 5.47
C PRO A 59 -14.94 -15.18 6.03
N ASP A 60 -15.96 -15.95 6.45
CA ASP A 60 -17.22 -15.42 6.97
C ASP A 60 -17.04 -14.47 8.17
N GLU A 61 -15.98 -14.68 8.98
CA GLU A 61 -15.66 -13.86 10.16
C GLU A 61 -15.42 -12.39 9.83
N ILE A 62 -14.96 -12.14 8.61
CA ILE A 62 -14.69 -10.77 8.13
C ILE A 62 -15.55 -10.40 6.92
N ALA A 63 -16.62 -11.14 6.63
CA ALA A 63 -17.54 -10.78 5.54
C ALA A 63 -18.22 -9.43 5.80
N VAL A 64 -18.35 -8.65 4.74
CA VAL A 64 -19.09 -7.36 4.78
C VAL A 64 -20.57 -7.63 4.79
N GLU A 65 -21.32 -6.86 5.57
CA GLU A 65 -22.76 -6.92 5.66
C GLU A 65 -23.42 -6.69 4.30
N ALA A 66 -24.52 -7.42 4.05
CA ALA A 66 -25.32 -7.24 2.82
C ALA A 66 -25.76 -5.77 2.63
N GLY A 67 -25.93 -5.36 1.38
CA GLY A 67 -26.33 -3.99 1.04
C GLY A 67 -25.15 -3.02 0.85
N ASN A 68 -23.91 -3.53 0.89
CA ASN A 68 -22.70 -2.78 0.56
C ASN A 68 -22.04 -3.30 -0.72
N LYS A 69 -21.38 -2.42 -1.45
CA LYS A 69 -20.61 -2.75 -2.67
C LYS A 69 -19.24 -2.10 -2.61
N VAL A 70 -18.23 -2.74 -3.21
CA VAL A 70 -16.91 -2.13 -3.41
C VAL A 70 -17.06 -0.90 -4.31
N HIS A 71 -16.50 0.21 -3.91
CA HIS A 71 -16.45 1.42 -4.75
C HIS A 71 -15.02 1.89 -5.03
N PHE A 72 -14.05 1.41 -4.26
CA PHE A 72 -12.64 1.68 -4.51
C PHE A 72 -11.77 0.51 -4.02
N HIS A 73 -10.73 0.18 -4.79
CA HIS A 73 -9.69 -0.76 -4.47
C HIS A 73 -8.33 -0.06 -4.59
N GLY A 74 -7.49 -0.18 -3.57
CA GLY A 74 -6.14 0.36 -3.54
C GLY A 74 -5.13 -0.64 -3.04
N PHE A 75 -3.93 -0.65 -3.64
CA PHE A 75 -2.80 -1.46 -3.19
C PHE A 75 -1.93 -0.64 -2.24
N GLY A 76 -1.80 -1.12 -1.00
CA GLY A 76 -1.02 -0.48 0.05
C GLY A 76 0.41 -0.99 0.12
N VAL A 77 1.36 -0.06 0.20
CA VAL A 77 2.79 -0.35 0.37
C VAL A 77 3.35 0.58 1.45
N GLY A 78 4.05 0.02 2.43
CA GLY A 78 4.65 0.82 3.49
C GLY A 78 5.18 -0.01 4.65
N PHE A 79 5.00 0.52 5.85
CA PHE A 79 5.51 -0.07 7.07
C PHE A 79 4.44 -0.15 8.15
N GLN A 80 4.49 -1.22 8.94
CA GLN A 80 3.93 -1.24 10.26
C GLN A 80 5.02 -0.76 11.23
N VAL A 81 4.74 0.32 11.94
CA VAL A 81 5.67 0.95 12.87
C VAL A 81 5.32 0.51 14.28
N TYR A 82 6.28 -0.09 14.95
CA TYR A 82 6.16 -0.57 16.33
C TYR A 82 7.08 0.22 17.23
N THR A 83 6.64 0.45 18.46
CA THR A 83 7.47 1.06 19.50
C THR A 83 7.64 0.07 20.66
N TRP A 84 8.88 -0.17 21.09
CA TRP A 84 9.19 -1.01 22.23
C TRP A 84 8.84 -0.31 23.54
N ASN A 85 8.02 -0.94 24.37
CA ASN A 85 7.58 -0.36 25.66
C ASN A 85 8.40 -0.82 26.87
N GLY A 86 9.40 -1.67 26.67
CA GLY A 86 10.22 -2.29 27.70
C GLY A 86 9.90 -3.78 27.93
N THR A 87 8.74 -4.25 27.46
CA THR A 87 8.26 -5.62 27.63
C THR A 87 7.91 -6.25 26.30
N ASP A 88 7.25 -5.50 25.44
CA ASP A 88 6.79 -5.95 24.12
C ASP A 88 6.83 -4.81 23.09
N TRP A 89 6.67 -5.19 21.82
CA TRP A 89 6.39 -4.27 20.74
C TRP A 89 4.90 -3.92 20.80
N GLY A 90 4.59 -2.68 21.07
CA GLY A 90 3.21 -2.18 21.18
C GLY A 90 2.40 -2.37 19.88
N SER A 91 1.19 -1.83 19.85
CA SER A 91 0.33 -1.90 18.67
C SER A 91 0.98 -1.26 17.46
N ALA A 92 0.82 -1.89 16.30
CA ALA A 92 1.30 -1.37 15.04
C ALA A 92 0.62 -0.04 14.66
N VAL A 93 1.40 0.90 14.18
CA VAL A 93 0.93 2.14 13.54
C VAL A 93 1.29 2.07 12.07
N PRO A 94 0.33 2.13 11.14
CA PRO A 94 0.63 2.13 9.72
C PRO A 94 1.28 3.45 9.28
N ASP A 95 2.25 3.33 8.38
CA ASP A 95 2.88 4.42 7.65
C ASP A 95 3.06 3.93 6.21
N ALA A 96 2.04 4.18 5.38
CA ALA A 96 1.95 3.60 4.05
C ALA A 96 1.28 4.55 3.05
N VAL A 97 1.47 4.23 1.78
CA VAL A 97 0.77 4.86 0.66
C VAL A 97 -0.14 3.85 -0.03
N LEU A 98 -1.24 4.33 -0.64
CA LEU A 98 -2.11 3.53 -1.50
C LEU A 98 -1.92 3.94 -2.95
N PHE A 99 -1.75 2.94 -3.79
CA PHE A 99 -1.79 3.06 -5.24
C PHE A 99 -3.19 2.72 -5.74
N GLY A 100 -3.72 3.52 -6.67
CA GLY A 100 -5.02 3.34 -7.31
C GLY A 100 -4.85 2.99 -8.78
N GLY A 101 -4.48 1.75 -9.11
CA GLY A 101 -4.23 1.34 -10.49
C GLY A 101 -3.09 2.16 -11.13
N GLU A 102 -3.29 2.61 -12.37
CA GLU A 102 -2.32 3.41 -13.11
C GLU A 102 -2.19 4.86 -12.59
N ASN A 103 -3.06 5.28 -11.68
CA ASN A 103 -3.09 6.66 -11.15
C ASN A 103 -1.97 6.97 -10.15
N GLY A 104 -1.08 6.03 -9.88
CA GLY A 104 0.00 6.19 -8.92
C GLY A 104 -0.51 6.27 -7.48
N VAL A 105 0.19 7.05 -6.61
CA VAL A 105 -0.20 7.23 -5.21
C VAL A 105 -1.44 8.13 -5.13
N VAL A 106 -2.53 7.58 -4.56
CA VAL A 106 -3.82 8.26 -4.45
C VAL A 106 -4.20 8.61 -3.01
N ALA A 107 -3.57 7.96 -2.02
CA ALA A 107 -3.85 8.22 -0.61
C ALA A 107 -2.68 7.86 0.30
N LEU A 108 -2.70 8.42 1.51
CA LEU A 108 -1.85 8.05 2.64
C LEU A 108 -2.64 7.20 3.63
N HIS A 109 -1.96 6.25 4.29
CA HIS A 109 -2.51 5.44 5.37
C HIS A 109 -1.68 5.61 6.63
N SER A 110 -2.32 6.07 7.68
CA SER A 110 -1.67 6.49 8.92
C SER A 110 -2.42 6.00 10.16
N ALA A 111 -1.94 6.45 11.33
CA ALA A 111 -2.53 6.13 12.63
C ALA A 111 -4.05 6.40 12.69
N GLY A 112 -4.73 5.56 13.50
CA GLY A 112 -6.08 5.80 13.88
C GLY A 112 -7.21 4.98 13.30
N PRO A 113 -7.01 3.86 12.55
CA PRO A 113 -6.42 3.72 11.24
C PRO A 113 -7.10 4.64 10.22
N THR A 114 -6.34 5.52 9.61
CA THR A 114 -6.84 6.59 8.74
C THR A 114 -6.33 6.41 7.31
N TRP A 115 -7.20 6.65 6.32
CA TRP A 115 -6.83 6.83 4.91
C TRP A 115 -7.27 8.22 4.46
N GLU A 116 -6.34 8.99 3.93
CA GLU A 116 -6.56 10.34 3.44
C GLU A 116 -6.13 10.44 1.98
N SER A 117 -7.06 10.78 1.10
CA SER A 117 -6.82 10.84 -0.33
C SER A 117 -6.23 12.17 -0.78
N ASN A 118 -5.56 12.16 -1.93
CA ASN A 118 -5.09 13.38 -2.60
C ASN A 118 -6.24 14.36 -2.95
N SER A 119 -7.48 13.87 -3.03
CA SER A 119 -8.68 14.69 -3.26
C SER A 119 -9.25 15.31 -1.98
N GLY A 120 -8.66 15.04 -0.82
CA GLY A 120 -9.10 15.58 0.48
C GLY A 120 -10.21 14.78 1.17
N SER A 121 -10.68 13.66 0.59
CA SER A 121 -11.57 12.76 1.31
C SER A 121 -10.80 11.89 2.30
N LYS A 122 -11.42 11.63 3.45
CA LYS A 122 -10.82 10.86 4.53
C LYS A 122 -11.79 9.81 5.04
N VAL A 123 -11.26 8.61 5.35
CA VAL A 123 -11.98 7.58 6.09
C VAL A 123 -11.14 7.12 7.28
N VAL A 124 -11.80 6.92 8.41
CA VAL A 124 -11.22 6.41 9.64
C VAL A 124 -11.96 5.12 10.01
N GLY A 125 -11.20 4.07 10.32
CA GLY A 125 -11.78 2.80 10.78
C GLY A 125 -12.06 2.80 12.27
N GLU A 126 -13.17 2.20 12.68
CA GLU A 126 -13.47 1.90 14.10
C GLU A 126 -12.57 0.78 14.62
N LEU A 127 -12.23 0.84 15.90
CA LEU A 127 -11.46 -0.20 16.59
C LEU A 127 -12.31 -0.84 17.69
N PRO A 128 -12.16 -2.16 17.97
CA PRO A 128 -11.27 -3.09 17.30
C PRO A 128 -11.83 -3.61 15.97
N PRO A 129 -10.98 -3.99 14.99
CA PRO A 129 -11.44 -4.64 13.77
C PRO A 129 -11.87 -6.09 14.04
N LYS A 130 -12.72 -6.65 13.15
CA LYS A 130 -12.79 -8.09 12.97
C LYS A 130 -11.52 -8.54 12.22
N SER A 131 -10.92 -9.67 12.57
CA SER A 131 -9.68 -10.12 11.94
C SER A 131 -9.53 -11.64 11.89
N VAL A 132 -8.81 -12.11 10.88
CA VAL A 132 -8.45 -13.51 10.68
C VAL A 132 -7.01 -13.65 10.24
N ILE A 133 -6.30 -14.65 10.76
CA ILE A 133 -4.91 -14.94 10.37
C ILE A 133 -4.93 -15.90 9.19
N MET A 134 -4.59 -15.41 8.00
CA MET A 134 -4.48 -16.21 6.78
C MET A 134 -3.07 -16.73 6.54
N ASP A 135 -2.06 -15.93 6.93
CA ASP A 135 -0.64 -16.27 6.86
C ASP A 135 0.03 -15.93 8.19
N THR A 136 0.74 -16.89 8.78
CA THR A 136 1.47 -16.70 10.03
C THR A 136 2.69 -15.79 9.90
N ASN A 137 3.14 -15.49 8.69
CA ASN A 137 4.25 -14.58 8.40
C ASN A 137 3.79 -13.15 8.09
N ALA A 138 2.48 -12.91 7.98
CA ALA A 138 1.92 -11.61 7.65
C ALA A 138 0.99 -11.10 8.77
N ILE A 139 0.71 -9.79 8.74
CA ILE A 139 -0.35 -9.20 9.58
C ILE A 139 -1.71 -9.76 9.17
N PRO A 140 -2.68 -9.89 10.11
CA PRO A 140 -3.99 -10.48 9.82
C PRO A 140 -4.75 -9.73 8.73
N TRP A 141 -5.59 -10.46 7.99
CA TRP A 141 -6.67 -9.85 7.24
C TRP A 141 -7.68 -9.27 8.21
N LEU A 142 -8.35 -8.18 7.84
CA LEU A 142 -9.29 -7.54 8.73
C LEU A 142 -10.43 -6.84 7.99
N LEU A 143 -11.55 -6.66 8.71
CA LEU A 143 -12.64 -5.79 8.36
C LEU A 143 -12.79 -4.71 9.41
N LEU A 144 -12.81 -3.46 8.98
CA LEU A 144 -13.14 -2.29 9.78
C LEU A 144 -14.48 -1.72 9.33
N LYS A 145 -15.28 -1.27 10.26
CA LYS A 145 -16.38 -0.35 10.00
C LYS A 145 -15.81 1.08 9.92
N ALA A 146 -16.31 1.89 9.02
CA ALA A 146 -15.92 3.29 8.97
C ALA A 146 -16.58 4.05 10.13
N ASP A 147 -15.81 4.91 10.80
CA ASP A 147 -16.30 5.81 11.82
C ASP A 147 -16.97 7.02 11.14
N PRO A 148 -18.30 7.17 11.24
CA PRO A 148 -19.02 8.21 10.51
C PRO A 148 -18.67 9.62 10.99
N ASP A 149 -18.29 9.78 12.26
CA ASP A 149 -17.98 11.08 12.85
C ASP A 149 -16.60 11.60 12.44
N ARG A 150 -15.70 10.70 12.03
CA ARG A 150 -14.33 11.02 11.62
C ARG A 150 -14.06 10.79 10.14
N THR A 151 -15.06 10.29 9.41
CA THR A 151 -15.01 10.05 7.95
C THR A 151 -15.70 11.20 7.22
N GLY A 152 -15.12 11.70 6.13
CA GLY A 152 -15.73 12.80 5.39
C GLY A 152 -14.93 13.31 4.21
N GLY A 153 -15.39 14.44 3.68
CA GLY A 153 -14.83 15.05 2.47
C GLY A 153 -15.43 14.48 1.18
N HIS A 154 -15.09 15.13 0.06
CA HIS A 154 -15.50 14.69 -1.29
C HIS A 154 -14.33 13.98 -1.97
N GLY A 155 -14.56 12.83 -2.60
CA GLY A 155 -13.52 12.11 -3.32
C GLY A 155 -13.63 10.59 -3.15
N ILE A 156 -12.51 9.90 -3.36
CA ILE A 156 -12.49 8.43 -3.48
C ILE A 156 -12.94 7.67 -2.23
N PHE A 157 -12.93 8.30 -1.04
CA PHE A 157 -13.38 7.67 0.21
C PHE A 157 -14.75 8.18 0.68
N ALA A 158 -15.41 9.05 -0.09
CA ALA A 158 -16.74 9.55 0.28
C ALA A 158 -17.75 8.41 0.40
N GLY A 159 -18.57 8.43 1.47
CA GLY A 159 -19.60 7.42 1.71
C GLY A 159 -19.07 6.02 2.08
N THR A 160 -17.77 5.88 2.42
CA THR A 160 -17.22 4.59 2.84
C THR A 160 -17.91 4.11 4.12
N THR A 161 -18.37 2.86 4.10
CA THR A 161 -19.02 2.16 5.23
C THR A 161 -18.12 1.12 5.87
N PHE A 162 -17.37 0.38 5.06
CA PHE A 162 -16.45 -0.68 5.51
C PHE A 162 -15.13 -0.62 4.75
N ILE A 163 -14.07 -1.12 5.38
CA ILE A 163 -12.73 -1.25 4.79
C ILE A 163 -12.22 -2.67 5.06
N HIS A 164 -11.89 -3.41 3.99
CA HIS A 164 -11.09 -4.62 4.09
C HIS A 164 -9.61 -4.30 3.95
N ARG A 165 -8.78 -4.99 4.72
CA ARG A 165 -7.37 -5.23 4.46
C ARG A 165 -7.17 -6.70 4.26
N VAL A 166 -6.78 -7.11 3.04
CA VAL A 166 -6.58 -8.52 2.65
C VAL A 166 -5.27 -8.69 1.88
N ASN A 167 -4.93 -9.91 1.48
CA ASN A 167 -3.72 -10.23 0.71
C ASN A 167 -2.44 -9.62 1.32
N THR A 168 -2.36 -9.66 2.64
CA THR A 168 -1.27 -9.06 3.40
C THR A 168 0.03 -9.81 3.23
N THR A 169 1.15 -9.08 3.16
CA THR A 169 2.50 -9.65 3.26
C THR A 169 3.26 -8.93 4.37
N GLY A 170 4.05 -9.65 5.14
CA GLY A 170 4.92 -9.06 6.17
C GLY A 170 4.19 -8.26 7.25
N GLY A 171 4.82 -7.22 7.75
CA GLY A 171 4.26 -6.26 8.70
C GLY A 171 4.18 -6.71 10.15
N LYS A 172 4.53 -7.95 10.51
CA LYS A 172 4.48 -8.44 11.91
C LYS A 172 5.57 -7.80 12.77
N ALA A 173 5.26 -7.66 14.05
CA ALA A 173 6.25 -7.20 15.02
C ALA A 173 7.52 -8.06 14.99
N PRO A 174 8.70 -7.47 15.25
CA PRO A 174 9.94 -8.25 15.36
C PRO A 174 9.83 -9.35 16.42
N LEU A 175 10.42 -10.51 16.15
CA LEU A 175 10.51 -11.60 17.13
C LEU A 175 11.56 -11.32 18.22
N VAL A 176 12.53 -10.45 17.93
CA VAL A 176 13.57 -10.06 18.87
C VAL A 176 13.10 -8.85 19.67
N ASN A 177 13.26 -8.91 20.98
CA ASN A 177 12.92 -7.80 21.87
C ASN A 177 13.74 -6.55 21.54
N GLY A 178 13.16 -5.38 21.81
CA GLY A 178 13.88 -4.12 21.79
C GLY A 178 14.90 -4.01 22.92
N THR A 179 15.89 -3.18 22.73
CA THR A 179 17.02 -2.99 23.67
C THR A 179 16.82 -1.82 24.62
N PHE A 180 15.93 -0.87 24.28
CA PHE A 180 15.57 0.27 25.14
C PHE A 180 14.13 0.73 24.88
N VAL A 181 13.49 1.28 25.88
CA VAL A 181 12.13 1.85 25.78
C VAL A 181 12.11 3.00 24.76
N GLY A 182 11.12 2.98 23.87
CA GLY A 182 11.00 3.95 22.78
C GLY A 182 11.74 3.56 21.50
N GLN A 183 12.44 2.41 21.47
CA GLN A 183 13.03 1.89 20.24
C GLN A 183 11.92 1.65 19.20
N ILE A 184 12.16 2.08 17.96
CA ILE A 184 11.21 1.95 16.85
C ILE A 184 11.67 0.85 15.91
N ALA A 185 10.72 0.00 15.48
CA ALA A 185 10.88 -0.94 14.39
C ALA A 185 9.90 -0.60 13.27
N ARG A 186 10.41 -0.47 12.03
CA ARG A 186 9.63 -0.25 10.81
C ARG A 186 9.64 -1.54 10.00
N VAL A 187 8.54 -2.28 10.00
CA VAL A 187 8.44 -3.60 9.35
C VAL A 187 7.68 -3.46 8.04
N PRO A 188 8.32 -3.75 6.89
CA PRO A 188 7.68 -3.62 5.58
C PRO A 188 6.44 -4.50 5.46
N TYR A 189 5.39 -3.99 4.79
CA TYR A 189 4.21 -4.75 4.45
C TYR A 189 3.59 -4.28 3.15
N THR A 190 2.77 -5.15 2.56
CA THR A 190 1.84 -4.81 1.51
C THR A 190 0.46 -5.36 1.85
N ALA A 191 -0.58 -4.78 1.27
CA ALA A 191 -1.96 -5.25 1.41
C ALA A 191 -2.84 -4.71 0.29
N ASP A 192 -3.91 -5.44 -0.02
CA ASP A 192 -5.03 -4.88 -0.77
C ASP A 192 -6.03 -4.27 0.20
N TYR A 193 -6.52 -3.08 -0.14
CA TYR A 193 -7.56 -2.37 0.59
C TYR A 193 -8.79 -2.19 -0.27
N PHE A 194 -9.93 -2.76 0.17
CA PHE A 194 -11.22 -2.59 -0.50
C PHE A 194 -12.11 -1.71 0.36
N PHE A 195 -12.63 -0.65 -0.24
CA PHE A 195 -13.52 0.30 0.41
C PHE A 195 -14.94 0.10 -0.12
N TYR A 196 -15.88 -0.02 0.81
CA TYR A 196 -17.28 -0.31 0.52
C TYR A 196 -18.14 0.91 0.83
N ARG A 197 -19.25 1.05 0.10
CA ARG A 197 -20.33 1.99 0.41
C ARG A 197 -21.67 1.31 0.27
N HIS A 198 -22.74 1.96 0.68
CA HIS A 198 -24.07 1.43 0.45
C HIS A 198 -24.33 1.19 -1.05
N ALA A 199 -25.01 0.09 -1.38
CA ALA A 199 -25.24 -0.30 -2.77
C ALA A 199 -26.15 0.68 -3.54
N ASN A 200 -26.97 1.45 -2.81
CA ASN A 200 -27.92 2.41 -3.36
C ASN A 200 -27.33 3.84 -3.50
N ASP A 201 -26.07 4.04 -3.12
CA ASP A 201 -25.37 5.35 -3.19
C ASP A 201 -24.64 5.55 -4.54
#